data_cc0e13c0384805c62bd587dc5da553f9
#
_entry.id   cc0e13c0384805c62bd587dc5da553f9
#
_cell.length_a   1.000
_cell.length_b   1.000
_cell.length_c   1.000
_cell.angle_alpha   90.00
_cell.angle_beta   90.00
_cell.angle_gamma   90.00
#
_symmetry.space_group_name_H-M   'P 1'
#
loop_
_entity.id
_entity.type
_entity.pdbx_description
1 polymer ?
#
loop_
_entity_poly.entity_id
_entity_poly.type
_entity_poly.pdbx_seq_one_letter_code
_entity_poly.pdbx_strand_id
1 'polypeptide(L)'
;MAWHSPGRLVFAIAFIGTTLGFSFTASAQSGIASVYTGGRTANGERLQPGALTAAHRTLPFGTMVRVTDNRSGRSIVVRINDRGPFVAGRVIDLTPAGAHALGFSGLTNVTLDVVGRS
;
A
#
# COMPACT_ATOMS: atom_id res chain seq x y z
N MET A 1 53.09 -4.40 -11.37
CA MET A 1 52.48 -4.47 -11.26
C MET A 1 51.56 -4.04 -10.50
N ALA A 2 51.46 -3.62 -10.18
CA ALA A 2 50.53 -3.31 -9.56
C ALA A 2 49.40 -2.86 -9.61
N TRP A 3 49.22 -2.80 -9.75
CA TRP A 3 48.15 -2.41 -9.89
C TRP A 3 47.14 -2.63 -9.42
N HIS A 4 47.18 -2.91 -9.31
CA HIS A 4 46.29 -3.23 -8.96
C HIS A 4 45.59 -2.92 -8.16
N SER A 5 45.78 -2.86 -8.02
CA SER A 5 45.20 -2.74 -7.34
C SER A 5 44.39 -2.11 -6.86
N PRO A 6 44.59 -1.94 -6.70
CA PRO A 6 43.93 -1.42 -6.05
C PRO A 6 42.84 -0.85 -6.10
N GLY A 7 42.65 -0.52 -6.57
CA GLY A 7 41.66 0.01 -6.74
C GLY A 7 40.62 -0.21 -6.38
N ARG A 8 40.77 -0.79 -6.35
CA ARG A 8 39.91 -1.08 -6.18
C ARG A 8 39.29 -0.99 -5.17
N LEU A 9 39.59 -1.11 -4.89
CA LEU A 9 39.03 -1.17 -3.90
C LEU A 9 38.08 -0.27 -3.51
N VAL A 10 38.14 0.23 -3.78
CA VAL A 10 37.36 1.08 -3.40
C VAL A 10 36.14 1.01 -3.58
N PHE A 11 36.09 0.59 -4.00
CA PHE A 11 35.02 0.47 -4.18
C PHE A 11 34.17 0.36 -3.55
N ALA A 12 34.44 0.30 -3.53
CA ALA A 12 33.81 0.08 -3.06
C ALA A 12 33.13 0.58 -2.27
N ILE A 13 33.44 0.61 -2.12
CA ILE A 13 32.99 0.98 -1.27
C ILE A 13 31.93 1.65 -1.24
N ALA A 14 31.75 1.98 -1.76
CA ALA A 14 30.79 2.51 -1.77
C ALA A 14 29.74 2.21 -1.44
N PHE A 15 30.03 1.71 -1.22
CA PHE A 15 29.20 1.33 -0.85
C PHE A 15 28.42 1.53 -0.33
N ILE A 16 28.68 1.68 -0.47
CA ILE A 16 28.10 1.64 0.01
C ILE A 16 27.23 1.92 0.41
N GLY A 17 27.32 2.11 0.47
CA GLY A 17 26.58 2.18 0.91
C GLY A 17 25.72 2.50 1.12
N THR A 18 25.91 2.65 1.10
CA THR A 18 25.12 2.85 1.27
C THR A 18 24.13 2.77 1.47
N THR A 19 24.15 2.66 1.38
CA THR A 19 23.25 2.50 1.46
C THR A 19 22.41 2.19 1.80
N LEU A 20 22.40 2.06 1.93
CA LEU A 20 21.64 1.65 2.20
C LEU A 20 20.65 1.91 2.62
N GLY A 21 20.53 2.13 2.69
CA GLY A 21 19.58 2.22 3.05
C GLY A 21 18.65 2.43 3.01
N PHE A 22 18.52 2.41 2.94
CA PHE A 22 17.62 2.63 2.87
C PHE A 22 16.66 2.27 2.72
N SER A 23 16.63 2.12 2.53
CA SER A 23 15.79 1.73 2.28
C SER A 23 14.87 1.39 2.94
N PHE A 24 14.51 1.28 3.47
CA PHE A 24 13.56 0.92 3.98
C PHE A 24 12.57 1.19 3.50
N THR A 25 12.53 1.04 2.68
CA THR A 25 11.47 1.16 2.17
C THR A 25 10.51 0.53 2.79
N ALA A 26 9.51 0.86 2.81
CA ALA A 26 8.41 0.29 3.43
C ALA A 26 8.18 -1.08 2.98
N SER A 27 7.95 -1.93 3.87
CA SER A 27 7.51 -3.26 3.53
C SER A 27 6.05 -3.21 3.12
N ALA A 28 5.68 -4.03 2.18
CA ALA A 28 4.31 -4.20 1.77
C ALA A 28 3.54 -4.93 2.88
N GLN A 29 2.28 -4.58 3.05
CA GLN A 29 1.38 -5.25 3.97
C GLN A 29 0.46 -6.15 3.18
N SER A 30 0.33 -7.41 3.59
CA SER A 30 -0.57 -8.36 2.95
C SER A 30 -1.72 -8.71 3.89
N GLY A 31 -2.85 -9.03 3.32
CA GLY A 31 -4.01 -9.44 4.07
C GLY A 31 -5.26 -9.46 3.23
N ILE A 32 -6.41 -9.49 3.90
CA ILE A 32 -7.69 -9.60 3.24
C ILE A 32 -8.29 -8.21 3.04
N ALA A 33 -8.73 -7.94 1.83
CA ALA A 33 -9.55 -6.78 1.52
C ALA A 33 -11.01 -7.15 1.57
N SER A 34 -11.82 -6.23 2.06
CA SER A 34 -13.27 -6.35 2.07
C SER A 34 -13.89 -5.11 1.45
N VAL A 35 -15.20 -5.11 1.31
CA VAL A 35 -15.94 -4.02 0.71
C VAL A 35 -16.90 -3.48 1.76
N TYR A 36 -17.01 -2.16 1.83
CA TYR A 36 -17.95 -1.54 2.74
C TYR A 36 -18.80 -0.51 2.02
N THR A 37 -19.97 -0.22 2.59
CA THR A 37 -20.88 0.75 2.04
C THR A 37 -21.48 1.58 3.16
N GLY A 38 -21.86 2.79 2.80
CA GLY A 38 -22.70 3.62 3.65
C GLY A 38 -21.96 4.39 4.71
N GLY A 39 -22.59 5.45 5.13
CA GLY A 39 -22.17 6.20 6.30
C GLY A 39 -21.14 7.28 6.03
N ARG A 40 -20.74 7.88 7.14
CA ARG A 40 -19.74 8.91 7.16
C ARG A 40 -18.42 8.27 7.55
N THR A 41 -17.36 8.69 6.91
CA THR A 41 -16.03 8.15 7.18
C THR A 41 -15.41 8.85 8.40
N ALA A 42 -14.35 8.25 8.93
CA ALA A 42 -13.71 8.76 10.14
C ALA A 42 -13.09 10.14 9.95
N ASN A 43 -12.69 10.49 8.72
CA ASN A 43 -12.15 11.83 8.47
C ASN A 43 -13.26 12.87 8.25
N GLY A 44 -14.53 12.48 8.37
CA GLY A 44 -15.66 13.38 8.25
C GLY A 44 -16.30 13.45 6.88
N GLU A 45 -15.71 12.84 5.89
CA GLU A 45 -16.27 12.79 4.55
C GLU A 45 -17.47 11.87 4.49
N ARG A 46 -18.37 12.11 3.56
CA ARG A 46 -19.40 11.14 3.26
C ARG A 46 -18.81 10.05 2.38
N LEU A 47 -19.12 8.79 2.68
CA LEU A 47 -18.68 7.69 1.83
C LEU A 47 -19.27 7.86 0.44
N GLN A 48 -18.43 7.78 -0.58
CA GLN A 48 -18.80 7.86 -1.97
C GLN A 48 -18.57 6.49 -2.60
N PRO A 49 -19.61 5.69 -2.85
CA PRO A 49 -19.41 4.34 -3.39
C PRO A 49 -18.66 4.30 -4.71
N GLY A 50 -18.72 5.39 -5.49
CA GLY A 50 -18.03 5.49 -6.77
C GLY A 50 -16.62 6.05 -6.69
N ALA A 51 -16.13 6.40 -5.50
CA ALA A 51 -14.79 6.97 -5.35
C ALA A 51 -13.79 5.89 -4.97
N LEU A 52 -12.52 6.13 -5.27
CA LEU A 52 -11.45 5.20 -4.90
C LEU A 52 -10.86 5.63 -3.56
N THR A 53 -11.59 5.37 -2.50
CA THR A 53 -11.14 5.61 -1.12
C THR A 53 -11.23 4.31 -0.34
N ALA A 54 -10.64 4.30 0.85
CA ALA A 54 -10.57 3.09 1.64
C ALA A 54 -10.39 3.38 3.12
N ALA A 55 -10.69 2.37 3.93
CA ALA A 55 -10.42 2.38 5.35
C ALA A 55 -9.17 1.57 5.64
N HIS A 56 -8.32 2.10 6.51
CA HIS A 56 -7.13 1.41 7.02
C HIS A 56 -7.00 1.76 8.51
N ARG A 57 -6.48 0.80 9.28
CA ARG A 57 -6.45 0.96 10.73
C ARG A 57 -5.54 2.08 11.21
N THR A 58 -4.41 2.29 10.55
CA THR A 58 -3.37 3.16 11.10
C THR A 58 -2.78 4.16 10.12
N LEU A 59 -2.86 3.94 8.82
CA LEU A 59 -2.27 4.89 7.87
C LEU A 59 -2.95 6.25 7.99
N PRO A 60 -2.19 7.34 7.96
CA PRO A 60 -2.78 8.67 8.05
C PRO A 60 -3.81 8.92 6.96
N PHE A 61 -4.83 9.71 7.27
CA PHE A 61 -5.80 10.14 6.26
C PHE A 61 -5.06 10.89 5.16
N GLY A 62 -5.45 10.63 3.91
CA GLY A 62 -4.79 11.20 2.75
C GLY A 62 -3.68 10.33 2.20
N THR A 63 -3.30 9.26 2.90
CA THR A 63 -2.30 8.34 2.37
C THR A 63 -2.84 7.68 1.11
N MET A 64 -2.02 7.66 0.07
CA MET A 64 -2.34 6.99 -1.19
C MET A 64 -1.71 5.61 -1.16
N VAL A 65 -2.51 4.59 -1.42
CA VAL A 65 -2.10 3.19 -1.29
C VAL A 65 -2.41 2.46 -2.59
N ARG A 66 -1.42 1.78 -3.13
CA ARG A 66 -1.65 0.83 -4.21
C ARG A 66 -2.12 -0.47 -3.59
N VAL A 67 -3.27 -0.92 -4.03
CA VAL A 67 -3.85 -2.20 -3.60
C VAL A 67 -3.74 -3.15 -4.77
N THR A 68 -3.05 -4.25 -4.59
CA THR A 68 -2.88 -5.28 -5.61
C THR A 68 -3.64 -6.52 -5.19
N ASP A 69 -4.54 -6.98 -6.05
CA ASP A 69 -5.21 -8.27 -5.84
C ASP A 69 -4.21 -9.37 -6.16
N ASN A 70 -3.86 -10.16 -5.15
CA ASN A 70 -2.81 -11.18 -5.32
C ASN A 70 -3.24 -12.30 -6.24
N ARG A 71 -4.56 -12.46 -6.46
CA ARG A 71 -5.07 -13.52 -7.31
C ARG A 71 -4.97 -13.14 -8.79
N SER A 72 -5.32 -11.91 -9.12
CA SER A 72 -5.38 -11.46 -10.53
C SER A 72 -4.18 -10.63 -10.95
N GLY A 73 -3.48 -10.04 -9.99
CA GLY A 73 -2.41 -9.09 -10.29
C GLY A 73 -2.88 -7.68 -10.61
N ARG A 74 -4.19 -7.45 -10.65
CA ARG A 74 -4.71 -6.09 -10.86
C ARG A 74 -4.39 -5.21 -9.68
N SER A 75 -4.20 -3.93 -9.95
CA SER A 75 -3.96 -2.97 -8.87
C SER A 75 -4.70 -1.68 -9.13
N ILE A 76 -5.01 -0.98 -8.04
CA ILE A 76 -5.59 0.36 -8.05
C ILE A 76 -4.90 1.17 -6.98
N VAL A 77 -5.03 2.48 -7.06
CA VAL A 77 -4.57 3.37 -5.99
C VAL A 77 -5.79 4.00 -5.33
N VAL A 78 -5.83 3.92 -4.00
CA VAL A 78 -6.93 4.47 -3.22
C VAL A 78 -6.39 5.46 -2.19
N ARG A 79 -7.25 6.36 -1.74
CA ARG A 79 -6.92 7.34 -0.71
C ARG A 79 -7.56 6.90 0.60
N ILE A 80 -6.77 6.87 1.67
CA ILE A 80 -7.26 6.49 2.99
C ILE A 80 -8.06 7.65 3.58
N ASN A 81 -9.31 7.40 3.94
CA ASN A 81 -10.17 8.41 4.56
C ASN A 81 -10.99 7.87 5.73
N ASP A 82 -10.73 6.63 6.14
CA ASP A 82 -11.53 6.02 7.20
C ASP A 82 -10.68 5.06 8.01
N ARG A 83 -11.22 4.60 9.13
CA ARG A 83 -10.56 3.65 10.04
C ARG A 83 -11.26 2.30 9.99
N GLY A 84 -10.45 1.25 10.17
CA GLY A 84 -10.86 -0.13 10.05
C GLY A 84 -10.16 -0.77 8.88
N PRO A 85 -10.48 -2.02 8.60
CA PRO A 85 -11.40 -2.90 9.30
C PRO A 85 -10.81 -3.42 10.61
N PHE A 86 -11.69 -3.79 11.54
CA PHE A 86 -11.26 -4.27 12.84
C PHE A 86 -11.53 -5.78 12.99
N VAL A 87 -11.52 -6.48 11.89
CA VAL A 87 -11.68 -7.93 11.83
C VAL A 87 -10.30 -8.54 11.59
N ALA A 88 -9.97 -9.58 12.35
CA ALA A 88 -8.66 -10.22 12.24
C ALA A 88 -8.41 -10.68 10.80
N GLY A 89 -7.21 -10.41 10.31
CA GLY A 89 -6.80 -10.79 8.95
C GLY A 89 -7.20 -9.81 7.87
N ARG A 90 -8.14 -8.91 8.14
CA ARG A 90 -8.52 -7.88 7.16
C ARG A 90 -7.64 -6.66 7.33
N VAL A 91 -7.13 -6.13 6.23
CA VAL A 91 -6.19 -5.01 6.26
C VAL A 91 -6.75 -3.76 5.62
N ILE A 92 -7.77 -3.87 4.78
CA ILE A 92 -8.32 -2.72 4.08
C ILE A 92 -9.78 -2.97 3.72
N ASP A 93 -10.60 -1.92 3.83
CA ASP A 93 -11.98 -1.94 3.33
C ASP A 93 -12.04 -1.01 2.12
N LEU A 94 -12.48 -1.53 1.00
CA LEU A 94 -12.58 -0.78 -0.24
C LEU A 94 -14.02 -0.36 -0.50
N THR A 95 -14.17 0.71 -1.26
CA THR A 95 -15.48 1.09 -1.79
C THR A 95 -15.94 0.07 -2.84
N PRO A 96 -17.22 0.05 -3.18
CA PRO A 96 -17.67 -0.76 -4.30
C PRO A 96 -16.93 -0.47 -5.60
N ALA A 97 -16.58 0.81 -5.86
CA ALA A 97 -15.81 1.14 -7.06
C ALA A 97 -14.43 0.52 -7.02
N GLY A 98 -13.78 0.51 -5.85
CA GLY A 98 -12.47 -0.12 -5.69
C GLY A 98 -12.54 -1.61 -5.93
N ALA A 99 -13.53 -2.27 -5.34
CA ALA A 99 -13.72 -3.70 -5.53
C ALA A 99 -13.98 -4.03 -7.00
N HIS A 100 -14.83 -3.23 -7.64
CA HIS A 100 -15.15 -3.43 -9.04
C HIS A 100 -13.89 -3.28 -9.92
N ALA A 101 -13.10 -2.26 -9.65
CA ALA A 101 -11.88 -2.02 -10.41
C ALA A 101 -10.87 -3.15 -10.25
N LEU A 102 -10.80 -3.76 -9.06
CA LEU A 102 -9.94 -4.92 -8.84
C LEU A 102 -10.55 -6.21 -9.35
N GLY A 103 -11.86 -6.22 -9.61
CA GLY A 103 -12.54 -7.38 -10.16
C GLY A 103 -12.92 -8.42 -9.12
N PHE A 104 -13.18 -8.02 -7.88
CA PHE A 104 -13.63 -8.97 -6.86
C PHE A 104 -14.91 -8.49 -6.20
N SER A 105 -15.59 -9.42 -5.56
CA SER A 105 -16.70 -9.15 -4.66
C SER A 105 -16.47 -9.94 -3.38
N GLY A 106 -16.96 -9.41 -2.27
CA GLY A 106 -16.76 -10.07 -0.97
C GLY A 106 -15.37 -9.85 -0.42
N LEU A 107 -14.54 -10.87 -0.48
CA LEU A 107 -13.19 -10.85 0.10
C LEU A 107 -12.16 -11.29 -0.93
N THR A 108 -10.95 -10.72 -0.83
CA THR A 108 -9.84 -11.18 -1.65
C THR A 108 -8.53 -10.88 -0.90
N ASN A 109 -7.49 -11.62 -1.25
CA ASN A 109 -6.16 -11.36 -0.68
C ASN A 109 -5.45 -10.28 -1.49
N VAL A 110 -4.90 -9.31 -0.79
CA VAL A 110 -4.24 -8.17 -1.42
C VAL A 110 -2.90 -7.89 -0.79
N THR A 111 -2.10 -7.12 -1.51
CA THR A 111 -0.87 -6.50 -1.01
C THR A 111 -1.04 -4.99 -1.11
N LEU A 112 -0.64 -4.30 -0.04
CA LEU A 112 -0.76 -2.85 0.07
C LEU A 112 0.62 -2.22 0.02
N ASP A 113 0.78 -1.19 -0.83
CA ASP A 113 2.01 -0.41 -0.89
C ASP A 113 1.66 1.07 -0.80
N VAL A 114 2.27 1.80 0.13
CA VAL A 114 2.09 3.24 0.22
C VAL A 114 2.82 3.89 -0.94
N VAL A 115 2.12 4.72 -1.70
CA VAL A 115 2.70 5.36 -2.88
C VAL A 115 2.74 6.87 -2.77
N GLY A 116 2.14 7.45 -1.74
CA GLY A 116 2.20 8.90 -1.55
C GLY A 116 1.16 9.39 -0.57
N ARG A 117 0.94 10.69 -0.60
CA ARG A 117 -0.09 11.35 0.20
C ARG A 117 -0.73 12.42 -0.67
N SER A 118 -2.01 12.64 -0.43
CA SER A 118 -2.72 13.71 -1.12
C SER A 118 -2.80 14.97 -0.28
#